data_83d41c93fb9a216ea3e36c36c128e186
#
_entry.id   83d41c93fb9a216ea3e36c36c128e186
#
_cell.length_a   1.000
_cell.length_b   1.000
_cell.length_c   1.000
_cell.angle_alpha   90.00
_cell.angle_beta   90.00
_cell.angle_gamma   90.00
#
_symmetry.space_group_name_H-M   'P 1'
#
loop_
_entity.id
_entity.type
_entity.pdbx_description
1 polymer ?
#
loop_
_entity_poly.entity_id
_entity_poly.type
_entity_poly.pdbx_seq_one_letter_code
_entity_poly.pdbx_strand_id
1 'polypeptide(L)'
;MNIHNKMKIVIFGNNYKKENRNLLPILFKKIKEITTAAIGIEKNFLASLKSDGFALPESIKEITLDNLEADLAISLGGDGTFLKTAAFIGDKQIPIVGVNTGRLGFLADIASVEIEEHLDRLFGGAYCSTARTALELNCGLARKFNGFHVALNE
;
A
#
# COMPACT_ATOMS: atom_id res chain seq x y z
N MET A 1 16.83 1.60 -26.94
CA MET A 1 16.83 0.36 -26.13
C MET A 1 15.94 0.60 -24.93
N ASN A 2 14.63 0.34 -25.04
CA ASN A 2 13.70 0.52 -23.93
C ASN A 2 13.83 -0.67 -22.98
N ILE A 3 14.60 -0.48 -21.92
CA ILE A 3 14.51 -1.35 -20.75
C ILE A 3 13.14 -1.03 -20.15
N HIS A 4 12.16 -1.87 -20.41
CA HIS A 4 10.87 -1.84 -19.70
C HIS A 4 11.18 -2.20 -18.25
N ASN A 5 11.48 -1.17 -17.44
CA ASN A 5 11.67 -1.36 -16.02
C ASN A 5 10.31 -1.84 -15.47
N LYS A 6 10.26 -3.11 -15.05
CA LYS A 6 9.05 -3.74 -14.55
C LYS A 6 8.62 -3.02 -13.29
N MET A 7 7.49 -2.31 -13.34
CA MET A 7 6.95 -1.57 -12.19
C MET A 7 6.86 -2.48 -10.96
N LYS A 8 7.31 -1.99 -9.81
CA LYS A 8 7.25 -2.69 -8.53
C LYS A 8 6.13 -2.08 -7.69
N ILE A 9 5.13 -2.87 -7.34
CA ILE A 9 3.99 -2.43 -6.52
C ILE A 9 4.04 -3.18 -5.20
N VAL A 10 3.92 -2.45 -4.09
CA VAL A 10 3.77 -3.04 -2.76
C VAL A 10 2.37 -2.77 -2.21
N ILE A 11 1.75 -3.81 -1.65
CA ILE A 11 0.40 -3.74 -1.08
C ILE A 11 0.49 -3.87 0.43
N PHE A 12 -0.12 -2.90 1.11
CA PHE A 12 -0.33 -2.89 2.56
C PHE A 12 -1.82 -3.08 2.85
N GLY A 13 -2.14 -3.69 3.96
CA GLY A 13 -3.54 -3.88 4.33
C GLY A 13 -3.74 -4.01 5.83
N ASN A 14 -5.00 -3.91 6.24
CA ASN A 14 -5.40 -4.11 7.61
C ASN A 14 -5.95 -5.53 7.79
N ASN A 15 -5.41 -6.26 8.76
CA ASN A 15 -5.72 -7.66 9.03
C ASN A 15 -7.16 -7.89 9.54
N TYR A 16 -7.87 -6.84 9.96
CA TYR A 16 -9.14 -6.96 10.68
C TYR A 16 -10.39 -6.89 9.81
N LYS A 17 -10.26 -6.61 8.51
CA LYS A 17 -11.44 -6.43 7.64
C LYS A 17 -11.49 -7.48 6.54
N LYS A 18 -12.56 -8.31 6.58
CA LYS A 18 -12.84 -9.29 5.50
C LYS A 18 -13.07 -8.62 4.14
N GLU A 19 -13.53 -7.39 4.13
CA GLU A 19 -13.78 -6.58 2.91
C GLU A 19 -12.50 -6.39 2.08
N ASN A 20 -11.34 -6.28 2.72
CA ASN A 20 -10.04 -6.17 2.01
C ASN A 20 -9.77 -7.39 1.12
N ARG A 21 -10.28 -8.56 1.49
CA ARG A 21 -10.08 -9.80 0.74
C ARG A 21 -10.82 -9.81 -0.59
N ASN A 22 -11.98 -9.16 -0.65
CA ASN A 22 -12.77 -9.08 -1.89
C ASN A 22 -12.11 -8.16 -2.91
N LEU A 23 -11.30 -7.20 -2.46
CA LEU A 23 -10.59 -6.27 -3.33
C LEU A 23 -9.31 -6.85 -3.93
N LEU A 24 -8.64 -7.74 -3.21
CA LEU A 24 -7.36 -8.30 -3.67
C LEU A 24 -7.46 -9.03 -5.02
N PRO A 25 -8.45 -9.90 -5.29
CA PRO A 25 -8.60 -10.52 -6.60
C PRO A 25 -8.81 -9.50 -7.72
N ILE A 26 -9.61 -8.46 -7.47
CA ILE A 26 -9.86 -7.37 -8.42
C ILE A 26 -8.57 -6.63 -8.70
N LEU A 27 -7.84 -6.26 -7.65
CA LEU A 27 -6.57 -5.56 -7.73
C LEU A 27 -5.52 -6.39 -8.49
N PHE A 28 -5.36 -7.66 -8.17
CA PHE A 28 -4.41 -8.54 -8.86
C PHE A 28 -4.75 -8.73 -10.33
N LYS A 29 -6.03 -8.93 -10.64
CA LYS A 29 -6.51 -9.05 -12.01
C LYS A 29 -6.18 -7.77 -12.79
N LYS A 30 -6.57 -6.62 -12.25
CA LYS A 30 -6.38 -5.33 -12.91
C LYS A 30 -4.90 -4.97 -13.12
N ILE A 31 -4.06 -5.20 -12.11
CA ILE A 31 -2.61 -4.98 -12.25
C ILE A 31 -2.03 -5.85 -13.37
N LYS A 32 -2.45 -7.13 -13.45
CA LYS A 32 -1.97 -8.03 -14.52
C LYS A 32 -2.43 -7.62 -15.91
N GLU A 33 -3.63 -7.07 -16.03
CA GLU A 33 -4.19 -6.62 -17.32
C GLU A 33 -3.48 -5.37 -17.85
N ILE A 34 -3.12 -4.46 -16.95
CA ILE A 34 -2.60 -3.13 -17.32
C ILE A 34 -1.08 -3.12 -17.40
N THR A 35 -0.39 -3.91 -16.58
CA THR A 35 1.06 -3.83 -16.45
C THR A 35 1.71 -5.18 -16.17
N THR A 36 2.98 -5.31 -16.53
CA THR A 36 3.84 -6.45 -16.14
C THR A 36 4.47 -6.27 -14.75
N ALA A 37 3.80 -5.56 -13.84
CA ALA A 37 4.33 -5.23 -12.53
C ALA A 37 4.74 -6.45 -11.70
N ALA A 38 5.77 -6.27 -10.89
CA ALA A 38 6.08 -7.17 -9.79
C ALA A 38 5.28 -6.74 -8.56
N ILE A 39 4.54 -7.68 -7.96
CA ILE A 39 3.69 -7.40 -6.80
C ILE A 39 4.35 -7.96 -5.55
N GLY A 40 4.50 -7.11 -4.53
CA GLY A 40 4.86 -7.49 -3.18
C GLY A 40 3.73 -7.21 -2.21
N ILE A 41 3.70 -7.93 -1.10
CA ILE A 41 2.77 -7.69 0.01
C ILE A 41 3.59 -7.53 1.29
N GLU A 42 3.26 -6.54 2.11
CA GLU A 42 3.88 -6.34 3.41
C GLU A 42 3.74 -7.60 4.26
N LYS A 43 4.81 -7.97 4.96
CA LYS A 43 4.99 -9.24 5.68
C LYS A 43 3.81 -9.59 6.62
N ASN A 44 3.38 -8.66 7.47
CA ASN A 44 2.33 -8.95 8.45
C ASN A 44 0.96 -9.12 7.77
N PHE A 45 0.70 -8.33 6.73
CA PHE A 45 -0.51 -8.48 5.94
C PHE A 45 -0.50 -9.79 5.16
N LEU A 46 0.63 -10.15 4.56
CA LEU A 46 0.81 -11.42 3.86
C LEU A 46 0.60 -12.63 4.79
N ALA A 47 1.17 -12.59 5.99
CA ALA A 47 1.01 -13.64 7.00
C ALA A 47 -0.47 -13.82 7.40
N SER A 48 -1.20 -12.72 7.58
CA SER A 48 -2.64 -12.75 7.86
C SER A 48 -3.43 -13.37 6.72
N LEU A 49 -3.17 -12.99 5.48
CA LEU A 49 -3.84 -13.56 4.32
C LEU A 49 -3.62 -15.06 4.21
N LYS A 50 -2.39 -15.53 4.45
CA LYS A 50 -2.03 -16.96 4.46
C LYS A 50 -2.74 -17.71 5.59
N SER A 51 -2.76 -17.14 6.82
CA SER A 51 -3.43 -17.76 7.97
C SER A 51 -4.92 -17.93 7.77
N ASP A 52 -5.52 -17.04 6.98
CA ASP A 52 -6.92 -17.05 6.63
C ASP A 52 -7.25 -17.92 5.39
N GLY A 53 -6.26 -18.63 4.86
CA GLY A 53 -6.43 -19.52 3.70
C GLY A 53 -6.68 -18.78 2.39
N PHE A 54 -6.26 -17.50 2.28
CA PHE A 54 -6.45 -16.74 1.04
C PHE A 54 -5.51 -17.25 -0.06
N ALA A 55 -6.08 -17.59 -1.23
CA ALA A 55 -5.32 -18.04 -2.39
C ALA A 55 -4.54 -16.87 -3.01
N LEU A 56 -3.23 -16.89 -2.89
CA LEU A 56 -2.33 -15.88 -3.43
C LEU A 56 -1.62 -16.40 -4.68
N PRO A 57 -1.37 -15.54 -5.68
CA PRO A 57 -0.48 -15.90 -6.79
C PRO A 57 0.93 -16.25 -6.29
N GLU A 58 1.55 -17.29 -6.86
CA GLU A 58 2.90 -17.73 -6.50
C GLU A 58 3.98 -16.65 -6.72
N SER A 59 3.71 -15.70 -7.62
CA SER A 59 4.64 -14.60 -7.95
C SER A 59 4.69 -13.50 -6.91
N ILE A 60 3.85 -13.55 -5.86
CA ILE A 60 3.82 -12.55 -4.79
C ILE A 60 5.08 -12.64 -3.93
N LYS A 61 5.72 -11.51 -3.71
CA LYS A 61 6.89 -11.38 -2.84
C LYS A 61 6.51 -10.86 -1.46
N GLU A 62 7.16 -11.40 -0.43
CA GLU A 62 7.09 -10.84 0.92
C GLU A 62 7.97 -9.58 1.00
N ILE A 63 7.39 -8.49 1.51
CA ILE A 63 8.08 -7.21 1.67
C ILE A 63 8.27 -6.91 3.15
N THR A 64 9.51 -6.61 3.49
CA THR A 64 9.98 -6.15 4.80
C THR A 64 10.66 -4.79 4.66
N LEU A 65 11.03 -4.16 5.76
CA LEU A 65 11.79 -2.90 5.73
C LEU A 65 13.12 -3.04 4.98
N ASP A 66 13.78 -4.19 5.13
CA ASP A 66 15.12 -4.44 4.57
C ASP A 66 15.11 -4.60 3.05
N ASN A 67 13.99 -5.08 2.48
CA ASN A 67 13.86 -5.35 1.05
C ASN A 67 12.83 -4.46 0.35
N LEU A 68 12.36 -3.39 1.00
CA LEU A 68 11.37 -2.48 0.43
C LEU A 68 11.98 -1.67 -0.73
N GLU A 69 11.62 -2.09 -1.92
CA GLU A 69 11.84 -1.39 -3.18
C GLU A 69 10.54 -1.40 -3.98
N ALA A 70 9.94 -0.23 -4.19
CA ALA A 70 8.70 -0.11 -4.95
C ALA A 70 8.62 1.24 -5.66
N ASP A 71 7.90 1.24 -6.78
CA ASP A 71 7.55 2.44 -7.52
C ASP A 71 6.20 3.02 -7.06
N LEU A 72 5.38 2.16 -6.40
CA LEU A 72 4.07 2.51 -5.90
C LEU A 72 3.70 1.65 -4.69
N ALA A 73 3.11 2.27 -3.69
CA ALA A 73 2.48 1.59 -2.55
C ALA A 73 0.94 1.74 -2.62
N ILE A 74 0.23 0.63 -2.44
CA ILE A 74 -1.24 0.62 -2.34
C ILE A 74 -1.61 0.25 -0.91
N SER A 75 -2.30 1.15 -0.22
CA SER A 75 -2.77 0.97 1.16
C SER A 75 -4.25 0.62 1.17
N LEU A 76 -4.59 -0.63 1.54
CA LEU A 76 -5.96 -1.14 1.63
C LEU A 76 -6.48 -1.01 3.06
N GLY A 77 -7.32 -0.02 3.32
CA GLY A 77 -7.86 0.22 4.66
C GLY A 77 -8.37 1.64 4.82
N GLY A 78 -8.47 2.13 6.05
CA GLY A 78 -8.75 3.53 6.36
C GLY A 78 -7.48 4.32 6.65
N ASP A 79 -7.64 5.53 7.17
CA ASP A 79 -6.53 6.46 7.49
C ASP A 79 -5.46 5.83 8.39
N GLY A 80 -5.85 5.03 9.38
CA GLY A 80 -4.89 4.32 10.24
C GLY A 80 -3.99 3.33 9.48
N THR A 81 -4.49 2.70 8.41
CA THR A 81 -3.68 1.83 7.55
C THR A 81 -2.76 2.68 6.68
N PHE A 82 -3.26 3.78 6.15
CA PHE A 82 -2.49 4.73 5.37
C PHE A 82 -1.31 5.31 6.18
N LEU A 83 -1.56 5.75 7.42
CA LEU A 83 -0.52 6.25 8.32
C LEU A 83 0.55 5.20 8.62
N LYS A 84 0.16 3.94 8.84
CA LYS A 84 1.11 2.83 9.03
C LYS A 84 1.92 2.58 7.77
N THR A 85 1.31 2.65 6.61
CA THR A 85 1.99 2.52 5.31
C THR A 85 3.01 3.64 5.13
N ALA A 86 2.64 4.88 5.41
CA ALA A 86 3.54 6.04 5.33
C ALA A 86 4.73 5.90 6.29
N ALA A 87 4.48 5.49 7.53
CA ALA A 87 5.53 5.25 8.51
C ALA A 87 6.47 4.09 8.10
N PHE A 88 5.94 3.04 7.47
CA PHE A 88 6.75 1.92 6.96
C PHE A 88 7.64 2.34 5.78
N ILE A 89 7.12 3.18 4.90
CA ILE A 89 7.88 3.71 3.74
C ILE A 89 8.98 4.67 4.20
N GLY A 90 8.69 5.49 5.22
CA GLY A 90 9.65 6.44 5.75
C GLY A 90 10.08 7.47 4.70
N ASP A 91 11.38 7.64 4.52
CA ASP A 91 12.04 8.60 3.63
C ASP A 91 12.24 8.10 2.18
N LYS A 92 11.77 6.90 1.85
CA LYS A 92 12.02 6.26 0.53
C LYS A 92 11.31 6.93 -0.65
N GLN A 93 10.50 7.97 -0.42
CA GLN A 93 9.80 8.74 -1.47
C GLN A 93 8.90 7.88 -2.38
N ILE A 94 8.37 6.77 -1.89
CA ILE A 94 7.45 5.91 -2.63
C ILE A 94 6.04 6.52 -2.56
N PRO A 95 5.39 6.82 -3.71
CA PRO A 95 4.02 7.32 -3.74
C PRO A 95 3.06 6.31 -3.11
N ILE A 96 2.06 6.81 -2.36
CA ILE A 96 1.05 5.98 -1.72
C ILE A 96 -0.32 6.30 -2.30
N VAL A 97 -1.05 5.26 -2.70
CA VAL A 97 -2.47 5.35 -3.04
C VAL A 97 -3.28 4.68 -1.94
N GLY A 98 -4.21 5.41 -1.35
CA GLY A 98 -5.11 4.91 -0.31
C GLY A 98 -6.43 4.43 -0.89
N VAL A 99 -6.76 3.15 -0.69
CA VAL A 99 -8.07 2.59 -1.02
C VAL A 99 -8.84 2.34 0.26
N ASN A 100 -9.93 3.09 0.44
CA ASN A 100 -10.74 3.00 1.63
C ASN A 100 -11.68 1.78 1.57
N THR A 101 -11.56 0.90 2.55
CA THR A 101 -12.37 -0.31 2.65
C THR A 101 -13.47 -0.22 3.72
N GLY A 102 -13.77 0.99 4.17
CA GLY A 102 -14.77 1.25 5.20
C GLY A 102 -15.41 2.62 5.05
N ARG A 103 -15.50 3.36 6.16
CA ARG A 103 -15.97 4.74 6.12
C ARG A 103 -14.88 5.62 5.51
N LEU A 104 -15.27 6.50 4.59
CA LEU A 104 -14.37 7.46 3.96
C LEU A 104 -13.65 8.27 5.03
N GLY A 105 -12.33 8.35 4.92
CA GLY A 105 -11.46 9.14 5.78
C GLY A 105 -10.94 10.37 5.06
N PHE A 106 -9.87 10.96 5.59
CA PHE A 106 -9.23 12.15 5.04
C PHE A 106 -7.98 11.83 4.19
N LEU A 107 -7.41 10.62 4.33
CA LEU A 107 -6.16 10.24 3.70
C LEU A 107 -6.33 9.18 2.59
N ALA A 108 -7.28 8.26 2.75
CA ALA A 108 -7.59 7.24 1.77
C ALA A 108 -8.77 7.70 0.91
N ASP A 109 -8.47 8.24 -0.27
CA ASP A 109 -9.43 8.98 -1.11
C ASP A 109 -10.24 8.08 -2.04
N ILE A 110 -9.77 6.87 -2.37
CA ILE A 110 -10.44 5.97 -3.30
C ILE A 110 -11.41 5.07 -2.54
N ALA A 111 -12.69 5.15 -2.87
CA ALA A 111 -13.66 4.19 -2.37
C ALA A 111 -13.43 2.81 -3.01
N SER A 112 -13.62 1.73 -2.24
CA SER A 112 -13.39 0.37 -2.73
C SER A 112 -14.22 0.00 -3.95
N VAL A 113 -15.41 0.60 -4.11
CA VAL A 113 -16.31 0.39 -5.25
C VAL A 113 -15.81 1.05 -6.53
N GLU A 114 -14.91 2.01 -6.45
CA GLU A 114 -14.35 2.79 -7.56
C GLU A 114 -12.93 2.34 -7.95
N ILE A 115 -12.44 1.27 -7.31
CA ILE A 115 -11.03 0.86 -7.43
C ILE A 115 -10.62 0.57 -8.88
N GLU A 116 -11.48 -0.08 -9.66
CA GLU A 116 -11.15 -0.45 -11.05
C GLU A 116 -10.91 0.77 -11.93
N GLU A 117 -11.81 1.75 -11.88
CA GLU A 117 -11.68 2.99 -12.65
C GLU A 117 -10.44 3.78 -12.24
N HIS A 118 -10.20 3.89 -10.93
CA HIS A 118 -9.04 4.62 -10.41
C HIS A 118 -7.71 3.95 -10.76
N LEU A 119 -7.67 2.61 -10.80
CA LEU A 119 -6.48 1.89 -11.25
C LEU A 119 -6.22 2.11 -12.74
N ASP A 120 -7.24 2.16 -13.59
CA ASP A 120 -7.08 2.51 -15.01
C ASP A 120 -6.46 3.89 -15.18
N ARG A 121 -6.95 4.88 -14.44
CA ARG A 121 -6.41 6.25 -14.45
C ARG A 121 -4.99 6.31 -13.92
N LEU A 122 -4.74 5.61 -12.81
CA LEU A 122 -3.42 5.56 -12.17
C LEU A 122 -2.36 4.99 -13.11
N PHE A 123 -2.63 3.83 -13.69
CA PHE A 123 -1.69 3.18 -14.60
C PHE A 123 -1.66 3.81 -15.99
N GLY A 124 -2.71 4.53 -16.38
CA GLY A 124 -2.74 5.38 -17.56
C GLY A 124 -1.97 6.70 -17.40
N GLY A 125 -1.40 6.98 -16.23
CA GLY A 125 -0.68 8.20 -15.92
C GLY A 125 -1.56 9.42 -15.63
N ALA A 126 -2.87 9.25 -15.52
CA ALA A 126 -3.84 10.31 -15.23
C ALA A 126 -4.01 10.52 -13.72
N TYR A 127 -2.92 10.88 -13.04
CA TYR A 127 -2.92 11.20 -11.61
C TYR A 127 -1.99 12.39 -11.33
N CYS A 128 -2.19 13.01 -10.18
CA CYS A 128 -1.23 13.95 -9.59
C CYS A 128 -0.83 13.46 -8.19
N SER A 129 0.42 13.68 -7.82
CA SER A 129 0.92 13.38 -6.48
C SER A 129 0.99 14.65 -5.64
N THR A 130 0.58 14.56 -4.39
CA THR A 130 0.72 15.63 -3.40
C THR A 130 1.80 15.25 -2.40
N ALA A 131 2.82 16.09 -2.26
CA ALA A 131 3.83 15.91 -1.23
C ALA A 131 3.24 16.30 0.14
N ARG A 132 3.50 15.45 1.14
CA ARG A 132 3.12 15.72 2.52
C ARG A 132 4.35 15.73 3.42
N THR A 133 4.36 16.64 4.39
CA THR A 133 5.44 16.73 5.38
C THR A 133 5.26 15.62 6.42
N ALA A 134 6.34 14.90 6.70
CA ALA A 134 6.40 13.97 7.81
C ALA A 134 7.26 14.56 8.93
N LEU A 135 6.81 14.39 10.18
CA LEU A 135 7.54 14.80 11.38
C LEU A 135 8.15 13.55 12.03
N GLU A 136 9.44 13.57 12.25
CA GLU A 136 10.13 12.53 13.00
C GLU A 136 10.30 12.94 14.46
N LEU A 137 9.88 12.08 15.39
CA LEU A 137 10.11 12.26 16.81
C LEU A 137 11.41 11.58 17.23
N ASN A 138 12.43 12.38 17.52
CA ASN A 138 13.69 11.88 18.06
C ASN A 138 13.76 12.16 19.57
N CYS A 139 13.32 11.19 20.39
CA CYS A 139 13.39 11.31 21.84
C CYS A 139 13.83 9.97 22.47
N GLY A 140 14.49 10.06 23.64
CA GLY A 140 14.93 8.86 24.39
C GLY A 140 13.81 7.96 24.89
N LEU A 141 12.54 8.32 24.66
CA LEU A 141 11.34 7.58 25.01
C LEU A 141 10.75 6.80 23.81
N ALA A 142 11.45 6.68 22.72
CA ALA A 142 11.03 6.04 21.47
C ALA A 142 10.38 4.66 21.64
N ARG A 143 10.77 3.90 22.67
CA ARG A 143 10.17 2.59 23.01
C ARG A 143 8.70 2.67 23.42
N LYS A 144 8.18 3.85 23.81
CA LYS A 144 6.78 4.04 24.24
C LYS A 144 5.79 4.19 23.08
N PHE A 145 6.27 4.43 21.86
CA PHE A 145 5.43 4.72 20.69
C PHE A 145 5.34 3.54 19.70
N ASN A 146 5.49 2.30 20.18
CA ASN A 146 5.37 1.08 19.34
C ASN A 146 6.27 1.09 18.08
N GLY A 147 7.41 1.77 18.13
CA GLY A 147 8.37 1.84 17.01
C GLY A 147 8.02 2.83 15.89
N PHE A 148 6.89 3.53 15.96
CA PHE A 148 6.56 4.58 15.00
C PHE A 148 7.15 5.92 15.48
N HIS A 149 8.14 6.42 14.75
CA HIS A 149 8.79 7.72 15.03
C HIS A 149 8.33 8.83 14.10
N VAL A 150 7.45 8.50 13.15
CA VAL A 150 7.02 9.41 12.09
C VAL A 150 5.54 9.68 12.19
N ALA A 151 5.17 10.95 12.21
CA ALA A 151 3.81 11.44 12.09
C ALA A 151 3.65 12.15 10.74
N LEU A 152 2.58 11.84 10.03
CA LEU A 152 2.21 12.54 8.81
C LEU A 152 1.43 13.80 9.20
N ASN A 153 1.78 14.93 8.58
CA ASN A 153 1.02 16.18 8.73
C ASN A 153 -0.21 16.13 7.81
N GLU A 154 -1.38 16.36 8.37
CA GLU A 154 -2.64 16.55 7.66
C GLU A 154 -2.85 18.01 7.26
#